data_fe5c086adf3d7a7d68209cac143837b0
#
_entry.id   fe5c086adf3d7a7d68209cac143837b0
#
_cell.length_a   1.000
_cell.length_b   1.000
_cell.length_c   1.000
_cell.angle_alpha   90.00
_cell.angle_beta   90.00
_cell.angle_gamma   90.00
#
_symmetry.space_group_name_H-M   'P 1'
#
loop_
_entity.id
_entity.type
_entity.pdbx_description
1 polymer ?
#
loop_
_entity_poly.entity_id
_entity_poly.type
_entity_poly.pdbx_seq_one_letter_code
_entity_poly.pdbx_strand_id
1 'polypeptide(L)'
;GGEPKPGVYALDIETGVQKWAHRAVQDCTPAIDADTPWPECHPRYTFSAAASTGGDLAYTGSLAGDAYAFNVRTGAVAWRYQTAKSFDTVNGIPGHGGSIDNPGVQAAGDMLFVQSGYSMFGEMPGNLLMAFMLP
;
A
#
# COMPACT_ATOMS: atom_id res chain seq x y z
N GLY A 1 20.24 14.19 14.02
CA GLY A 1 19.67 13.26 13.06
C GLY A 1 19.11 13.96 11.83
N GLY A 2 19.13 13.30 10.68
CA GLY A 2 18.53 13.81 9.46
C GLY A 2 17.00 13.69 9.47
N GLU A 3 16.35 14.31 8.50
CA GLU A 3 14.91 14.13 8.32
C GLU A 3 14.54 12.66 8.05
N PRO A 4 13.41 12.17 8.58
CA PRO A 4 12.89 10.86 8.24
C PRO A 4 12.71 10.74 6.72
N LYS A 5 13.08 9.60 6.18
CA LYS A 5 12.96 9.31 4.75
C LYS A 5 12.13 8.05 4.55
N PRO A 6 10.81 8.12 4.81
CA PRO A 6 9.96 6.95 4.64
C PRO A 6 9.97 6.50 3.17
N GLY A 7 9.89 5.19 2.94
CA GLY A 7 9.95 4.64 1.60
C GLY A 7 10.16 3.14 1.58
N VAL A 8 10.23 2.60 0.39
CA VAL A 8 10.64 1.22 0.13
C VAL A 8 12.08 1.24 -0.41
N TYR A 9 12.92 0.42 0.17
CA TYR A 9 14.34 0.37 -0.14
C TYR A 9 14.76 -1.07 -0.43
N ALA A 10 15.49 -1.27 -1.50
CA ALA A 10 16.15 -2.55 -1.77
C ALA A 10 17.62 -2.46 -1.39
N LEU A 11 18.06 -3.38 -0.55
CA LEU A 11 19.43 -3.50 -0.13
C LEU A 11 20.01 -4.83 -0.63
N ASP A 12 21.25 -4.80 -1.02
CA ASP A 12 22.00 -6.02 -1.25
C ASP A 12 22.26 -6.71 0.08
N ILE A 13 21.85 -7.97 0.20
CA ILE A 13 21.89 -8.69 1.47
C ILE A 13 23.32 -9.01 1.94
N GLU A 14 24.28 -9.12 1.01
CA GLU A 14 25.66 -9.45 1.34
C GLU A 14 26.45 -8.21 1.72
N THR A 15 26.23 -7.12 1.02
CA THR A 15 27.04 -5.89 1.16
C THR A 15 26.33 -4.78 1.93
N GLY A 16 25.01 -4.83 2.08
CA GLY A 16 24.19 -3.75 2.64
C GLY A 16 24.05 -2.54 1.71
N VAL A 17 24.56 -2.61 0.50
CA VAL A 17 24.52 -1.50 -0.45
C VAL A 17 23.09 -1.33 -0.97
N GLN A 18 22.59 -0.09 -0.95
CA GLN A 18 21.28 0.24 -1.50
C GLN A 18 21.31 0.10 -3.03
N LYS A 19 20.44 -0.75 -3.55
CA LYS A 19 20.24 -0.95 -5.00
C LYS A 19 19.31 0.11 -5.59
N TRP A 20 18.19 0.37 -4.93
CA TRP A 20 17.23 1.40 -5.30
C TRP A 20 16.42 1.85 -4.08
N ALA A 21 15.74 2.97 -4.24
CA ALA A 21 14.80 3.50 -3.28
C ALA A 21 13.59 4.09 -4.00
N HIS A 22 12.41 3.85 -3.45
CA HIS A 22 11.18 4.56 -3.78
C HIS A 22 10.70 5.28 -2.53
N ARG A 23 10.86 6.61 -2.50
CA ARG A 23 10.48 7.41 -1.34
C ARG A 23 8.99 7.64 -1.32
N ALA A 24 8.40 7.53 -0.15
CA ALA A 24 7.05 8.01 0.07
C ALA A 24 7.04 9.53 -0.07
N VAL A 25 6.07 10.04 -0.81
CA VAL A 25 5.82 11.46 -0.98
C VAL A 25 4.46 11.76 -0.38
N GLN A 26 4.36 12.83 0.40
CA GLN A 26 3.07 13.27 0.89
C GLN A 26 2.22 13.67 -0.31
N ASP A 27 1.14 12.92 -0.51
CA ASP A 27 0.15 13.23 -1.54
C ASP A 27 -1.01 13.96 -0.87
N CYS A 28 -1.18 15.21 -1.26
CA CYS A 28 -2.26 16.07 -0.80
C CYS A 28 -3.37 16.17 -1.84
N THR A 29 -3.47 15.19 -2.72
CA THR A 29 -4.59 15.09 -3.65
C THR A 29 -5.90 14.97 -2.86
N PRO A 30 -6.95 15.68 -3.25
CA PRO A 30 -8.25 15.62 -2.57
C PRO A 30 -8.72 14.18 -2.42
N ALA A 31 -9.46 13.93 -1.34
CA ALA A 31 -10.08 12.64 -1.07
C ALA A 31 -10.75 12.07 -2.32
N ILE A 32 -10.53 10.80 -2.55
CA ILE A 32 -10.92 10.11 -3.78
C ILE A 32 -12.44 10.00 -3.90
N ASP A 33 -13.14 10.00 -2.78
CA ASP A 33 -14.59 10.19 -2.73
C ASP A 33 -15.01 11.04 -1.53
N ALA A 34 -16.25 11.56 -1.59
CA ALA A 34 -16.82 12.43 -0.56
C ALA A 34 -17.04 11.73 0.79
N ASP A 35 -17.04 10.41 0.80
CA ASP A 35 -17.26 9.61 2.01
C ASP A 35 -15.96 9.32 2.76
N THR A 36 -14.83 9.70 2.20
CA THR A 36 -13.53 9.52 2.87
C THR A 36 -13.34 10.63 3.91
N PRO A 37 -13.36 10.32 5.22
CA PRO A 37 -13.36 11.33 6.27
C PRO A 37 -11.99 11.94 6.56
N TRP A 38 -11.07 11.91 5.62
CA TRP A 38 -9.68 12.29 5.84
C TRP A 38 -9.34 13.67 5.29
N PRO A 39 -8.48 14.41 6.01
CA PRO A 39 -7.99 15.68 5.52
C PRO A 39 -7.23 15.49 4.20
N GLU A 40 -7.30 16.49 3.34
CA GLU A 40 -6.66 16.52 2.01
C GLU A 40 -5.17 16.15 2.04
N CYS A 41 -4.55 16.24 3.20
CA CYS A 41 -3.13 15.99 3.38
C CYS A 41 -2.92 15.12 4.62
N HIS A 42 -2.95 13.81 4.46
CA HIS A 42 -2.72 12.90 5.58
C HIS A 42 -1.28 13.04 6.07
N PRO A 43 -1.05 13.26 7.38
CA PRO A 43 0.29 13.49 7.91
C PRO A 43 1.17 12.22 7.89
N ARG A 44 0.57 11.04 7.72
CA ARG A 44 1.26 9.75 7.66
C ARG A 44 1.30 9.24 6.23
N TYR A 45 2.32 9.62 5.50
CA TYR A 45 2.55 9.23 4.10
C TYR A 45 3.65 8.18 3.98
N THR A 46 3.51 7.06 4.66
CA THR A 46 4.52 6.01 4.64
C THR A 46 3.96 4.70 4.09
N PHE A 47 4.86 3.83 3.69
CA PHE A 47 4.53 2.46 3.32
C PHE A 47 4.44 1.58 4.56
N SER A 48 3.56 0.60 4.53
CA SER A 48 3.52 -0.49 5.48
C SER A 48 4.68 -1.46 5.24
N ALA A 49 4.87 -2.40 6.12
CA ALA A 49 5.88 -3.42 5.93
C ALA A 49 5.68 -4.13 4.58
N ALA A 50 6.76 -4.26 3.83
CA ALA A 50 6.71 -4.91 2.53
C ALA A 50 6.27 -6.36 2.67
N ALA A 51 5.31 -6.73 1.87
CA ALA A 51 4.88 -8.10 1.77
C ALA A 51 5.74 -8.88 0.77
N SER A 52 5.46 -10.16 0.70
CA SER A 52 6.20 -11.13 -0.06
C SER A 52 6.44 -10.76 -1.52
N THR A 53 7.50 -11.33 -2.05
CA THR A 53 7.83 -11.26 -3.46
C THR A 53 7.29 -12.47 -4.20
N GLY A 54 6.76 -12.23 -5.38
CA GLY A 54 6.45 -13.27 -6.36
C GLY A 54 7.12 -12.93 -7.69
N GLY A 55 8.01 -13.79 -8.17
CA GLY A 55 8.79 -13.49 -9.37
C GLY A 55 9.63 -12.22 -9.23
N ASP A 56 9.49 -11.31 -10.16
CA ASP A 56 10.24 -10.03 -10.20
C ASP A 56 9.50 -8.87 -9.51
N LEU A 57 8.46 -9.12 -8.72
CA LEU A 57 7.65 -8.10 -8.05
C LEU A 57 7.75 -8.18 -6.54
N ALA A 58 7.79 -7.00 -5.91
CA ALA A 58 7.63 -6.81 -4.48
C ALA A 58 6.36 -5.98 -4.22
N TYR A 59 5.50 -6.47 -3.34
CA TYR A 59 4.22 -5.84 -3.02
C TYR A 59 4.27 -5.13 -1.69
N THR A 60 3.64 -3.97 -1.60
CA THR A 60 3.45 -3.23 -0.36
C THR A 60 2.18 -2.41 -0.38
N GLY A 61 1.77 -1.92 0.77
CA GLY A 61 0.70 -0.96 0.90
C GLY A 61 1.17 0.35 1.52
N SER A 62 0.38 1.39 1.37
CA SER A 62 0.63 2.68 2.00
C SER A 62 -0.48 3.07 2.98
N LEU A 63 -0.15 3.93 3.93
CA LEU A 63 -1.16 4.49 4.84
C LEU A 63 -2.14 5.42 4.13
N ALA A 64 -1.81 5.89 2.93
CA ALA A 64 -2.74 6.61 2.06
C ALA A 64 -3.73 5.70 1.30
N GLY A 65 -3.63 4.38 1.50
CA GLY A 65 -4.56 3.40 0.90
C GLY A 65 -4.18 2.90 -0.47
N ASP A 66 -2.96 3.12 -0.92
CA ASP A 66 -2.47 2.57 -2.19
C ASP A 66 -1.80 1.21 -1.99
N ALA A 67 -2.17 0.25 -2.82
CA ALA A 67 -1.43 -0.99 -3.00
C ALA A 67 -0.46 -0.83 -4.18
N TYR A 68 0.78 -1.30 -4.01
CA TYR A 68 1.85 -1.18 -4.99
C TYR A 68 2.47 -2.53 -5.32
N ALA A 69 2.92 -2.66 -6.56
CA ALA A 69 3.92 -3.64 -6.95
C ALA A 69 5.13 -2.93 -7.56
N PHE A 70 6.30 -3.22 -7.04
CA PHE A 70 7.58 -2.71 -7.53
C PHE A 70 8.34 -3.80 -8.27
N ASN A 71 8.99 -3.44 -9.38
CA ASN A 71 9.99 -4.30 -9.98
C ASN A 71 11.18 -4.42 -9.02
N VAL A 72 11.51 -5.64 -8.59
CA VAL A 72 12.57 -5.86 -7.58
C VAL A 72 13.96 -5.48 -8.04
N ARG A 73 14.20 -5.45 -9.34
CA ARG A 73 15.52 -5.13 -9.91
C ARG A 73 15.73 -3.64 -10.06
N THR A 74 14.69 -2.90 -10.42
CA THR A 74 14.79 -1.49 -10.82
C THR A 74 14.17 -0.52 -9.81
N GLY A 75 13.23 -1.00 -8.96
CA GLY A 75 12.43 -0.16 -8.07
C GLY A 75 11.33 0.61 -8.80
N ALA A 76 11.12 0.35 -10.10
CA ALA A 76 10.03 0.98 -10.83
C ALA A 76 8.67 0.47 -10.34
N VAL A 77 7.69 1.37 -10.25
CA VAL A 77 6.31 1.01 -9.96
C VAL A 77 5.73 0.27 -11.18
N ALA A 78 5.46 -1.01 -11.00
CA ALA A 78 4.86 -1.86 -12.03
C ALA A 78 3.32 -1.79 -11.97
N TRP A 79 2.75 -1.59 -10.78
CA TRP A 79 1.32 -1.50 -10.57
C TRP A 79 1.02 -0.68 -9.31
N ARG A 80 -0.07 0.08 -9.36
CA ARG A 80 -0.62 0.84 -8.25
C ARG A 80 -2.14 0.77 -8.29
N TYR A 81 -2.77 0.57 -7.14
CA TYR A 81 -4.22 0.57 -7.01
C TYR A 81 -4.65 1.29 -5.75
N GLN A 82 -5.50 2.32 -5.90
CA GLN A 82 -6.03 3.08 -4.77
C GLN A 82 -7.25 2.36 -4.18
N THR A 83 -7.19 2.07 -2.89
CA THR A 83 -8.24 1.32 -2.17
C THR A 83 -9.07 2.18 -1.23
N ALA A 84 -8.67 3.41 -0.89
CA ALA A 84 -9.39 4.27 0.04
C ALA A 84 -10.60 4.94 -0.65
N LYS A 85 -11.56 4.13 -1.03
CA LYS A 85 -12.81 4.52 -1.70
C LYS A 85 -13.90 3.50 -1.42
N SER A 86 -15.14 3.79 -1.83
CA SER A 86 -16.28 2.89 -1.73
C SER A 86 -16.24 1.78 -2.77
N PHE A 87 -16.73 0.61 -2.40
CA PHE A 87 -16.82 -0.58 -3.25
C PHE A 87 -18.14 -1.31 -3.04
N ASP A 88 -18.67 -1.85 -4.11
CA ASP A 88 -19.68 -2.91 -4.06
C ASP A 88 -18.96 -4.24 -3.80
N THR A 89 -19.35 -4.92 -2.74
CA THR A 89 -18.70 -6.17 -2.33
C THR A 89 -19.46 -7.40 -2.78
N VAL A 90 -18.76 -8.52 -2.92
CA VAL A 90 -19.38 -9.79 -3.37
C VAL A 90 -20.37 -10.37 -2.38
N ASN A 91 -20.33 -9.96 -1.10
CA ASN A 91 -21.29 -10.37 -0.08
C ASN A 91 -22.48 -9.40 0.08
N GLY A 92 -22.57 -8.37 -0.76
CA GLY A 92 -23.66 -7.38 -0.76
C GLY A 92 -23.63 -6.37 0.39
N ILE A 93 -22.60 -6.37 1.22
CA ILE A 93 -22.42 -5.36 2.28
C ILE A 93 -21.57 -4.22 1.68
N PRO A 94 -22.04 -2.96 1.71
CA PRO A 94 -21.23 -1.83 1.25
C PRO A 94 -19.89 -1.80 1.96
N GLY A 95 -18.81 -1.68 1.18
CA GLY A 95 -17.45 -1.65 1.68
C GLY A 95 -16.77 -0.33 1.38
N HIS A 96 -15.86 0.08 2.26
CA HIS A 96 -14.98 1.22 2.06
C HIS A 96 -13.57 0.82 2.46
N GLY A 97 -12.61 1.09 1.59
CA GLY A 97 -11.20 0.90 1.90
C GLY A 97 -10.62 2.09 2.66
N GLY A 98 -9.44 1.91 3.18
CA GLY A 98 -8.71 2.91 3.95
C GLY A 98 -7.23 2.66 3.89
N SER A 99 -6.53 2.91 4.99
CA SER A 99 -5.09 2.65 5.08
C SER A 99 -4.77 1.17 4.92
N ILE A 100 -3.64 0.90 4.28
CA ILE A 100 -3.06 -0.44 4.21
C ILE A 100 -1.85 -0.45 5.12
N ASP A 101 -1.96 -1.16 6.24
CA ASP A 101 -0.88 -1.34 7.21
C ASP A 101 -0.56 -2.83 7.35
N ASN A 102 0.35 -3.17 8.22
CA ASN A 102 0.87 -4.52 8.41
C ASN A 102 -0.18 -5.45 9.09
N PRO A 103 -0.44 -6.65 8.57
CA PRO A 103 0.18 -7.37 7.44
C PRO A 103 -0.48 -7.16 6.06
N GLY A 104 -1.06 -6.03 5.82
CA GLY A 104 -1.96 -5.59 4.77
C GLY A 104 -1.88 -6.18 3.36
N VAL A 105 -0.74 -6.65 2.89
CA VAL A 105 -0.59 -7.19 1.52
C VAL A 105 0.10 -8.55 1.56
N GLN A 106 -0.52 -9.57 0.97
CA GLN A 106 0.01 -10.93 0.92
C GLN A 106 -0.19 -11.56 -0.46
N ALA A 107 0.88 -12.08 -1.03
CA ALA A 107 0.83 -12.87 -2.25
C ALA A 107 0.77 -14.37 -1.92
N ALA A 108 -0.12 -15.09 -2.57
CA ALA A 108 -0.26 -16.55 -2.43
C ALA A 108 -0.69 -17.15 -3.77
N GLY A 109 0.16 -17.99 -4.34
CA GLY A 109 -0.06 -18.53 -5.69
C GLY A 109 -0.11 -17.41 -6.73
N ASP A 110 -1.18 -17.37 -7.51
CA ASP A 110 -1.48 -16.35 -8.51
C ASP A 110 -2.39 -15.21 -8.00
N MET A 111 -2.60 -15.18 -6.67
CA MET A 111 -3.47 -14.21 -6.02
C MET A 111 -2.67 -13.23 -5.17
N LEU A 112 -3.15 -11.98 -5.14
CA LEU A 112 -2.70 -10.94 -4.20
C LEU A 112 -3.89 -10.55 -3.32
N PHE A 113 -3.72 -10.69 -2.01
CA PHE A 113 -4.71 -10.28 -1.02
C PHE A 113 -4.29 -8.96 -0.38
N VAL A 114 -5.23 -8.02 -0.31
CA VAL A 114 -5.02 -6.70 0.28
C VAL A 114 -6.09 -6.43 1.32
N GLN A 115 -5.68 -6.24 2.56
CA GLN A 115 -6.56 -5.79 3.63
C GLN A 115 -6.48 -4.26 3.71
N SER A 116 -7.59 -3.58 3.47
CA SER A 116 -7.66 -2.13 3.43
C SER A 116 -8.65 -1.59 4.47
N GLY A 117 -8.17 -0.68 5.30
CA GLY A 117 -8.95 -0.06 6.36
C GLY A 117 -8.44 -0.34 7.77
N TYR A 118 -7.16 -0.63 7.95
CA TYR A 118 -6.54 -0.75 9.26
C TYR A 118 -6.43 0.63 9.94
N SER A 119 -6.98 0.75 11.16
CA SER A 119 -7.11 2.07 11.81
C SER A 119 -6.78 2.07 13.32
N MET A 120 -6.00 1.09 13.78
CA MET A 120 -5.71 0.95 15.22
C MET A 120 -4.94 2.14 15.82
N PHE A 121 -4.11 2.81 15.02
CA PHE A 121 -3.27 3.92 15.46
C PHE A 121 -3.65 5.26 14.82
N GLY A 122 -4.92 5.41 14.41
CA GLY A 122 -5.44 6.62 13.78
C GLY A 122 -5.18 6.68 12.27
N GLU A 123 -5.04 5.54 11.62
CA GLU A 123 -5.04 5.38 10.17
C GLU A 123 -6.47 5.47 9.62
N MET A 124 -6.61 5.57 8.29
CA MET A 124 -7.91 5.61 7.63
C MET A 124 -8.68 4.30 7.86
N PRO A 125 -9.85 4.33 8.51
CA PRO A 125 -10.65 3.13 8.72
C PRO A 125 -11.27 2.63 7.42
N GLY A 126 -11.57 1.34 7.40
CA GLY A 126 -12.27 0.66 6.33
C GLY A 126 -12.60 -0.78 6.72
N ASN A 127 -13.19 -1.53 5.81
CA ASN A 127 -13.67 -2.88 6.06
C ASN A 127 -13.50 -3.83 4.86
N LEU A 128 -12.46 -3.63 4.06
CA LEU A 128 -12.25 -4.40 2.85
C LEU A 128 -11.13 -5.44 2.98
N LEU A 129 -11.45 -6.64 2.48
CA LEU A 129 -10.47 -7.61 2.01
C LEU A 129 -10.63 -7.73 0.50
N MET A 130 -9.59 -7.38 -0.23
CA MET A 130 -9.57 -7.43 -1.68
C MET A 130 -8.71 -8.59 -2.14
N ALA A 131 -9.12 -9.23 -3.23
CA ALA A 131 -8.35 -10.27 -3.89
C ALA A 131 -8.14 -9.88 -5.36
N PHE A 132 -6.89 -9.80 -5.77
CA PHE A 132 -6.49 -9.59 -7.15
C PHE A 132 -5.91 -10.86 -7.70
N MET A 133 -6.30 -11.24 -8.90
CA MET A 133 -5.75 -12.37 -9.61
C MET A 133 -4.85 -11.87 -10.73
N LEU A 134 -3.68 -12.47 -10.87
CA LEU A 134 -2.80 -12.21 -12.00
C LEU A 134 -3.48 -12.68 -13.29
N PRO A 135 -3.36 -11.91 -14.37
CA PRO A 135 -3.93 -12.31 -15.65
C PRO A 135 -3.25 -13.55 -16.25
#